data_49fae258184c7387a3edbb7fd1ba54e1
#
_entry.id   49fae258184c7387a3edbb7fd1ba54e1
#
_cell.length_a   1.000
_cell.length_b   1.000
_cell.length_c   1.000
_cell.angle_alpha   90.00
_cell.angle_beta   90.00
_cell.angle_gamma   90.00
#
_symmetry.space_group_name_H-M   'P 1'
#
loop_
_entity.id
_entity.type
_entity.pdbx_description
1 polymer ?
#
loop_
_entity_poly.entity_id
_entity_poly.type
_entity_poly.pdbx_seq_one_letter_code
_entity_poly.pdbx_strand_id
1 'polypeptide(L)'
;MLESVNKLLWDLASFMIIGCGFLFTTLFRGPQFQFKRMFQALFKKNSGEGISAMGTLMMVLAGRIGVGSLAGVALAIYYGGPGTIFWMWMITLLCAIHTFAETVLGNIYKEKDFKKVY
;
A
#
# COMPACT_ATOMS: atom_id res chain seq x y z
N MET A 1 13.48 29.85 -8.18
CA MET A 1 12.22 29.59 -8.88
C MET A 1 11.91 28.08 -8.98
N LEU A 2 12.76 27.25 -9.54
CA LEU A 2 12.55 25.78 -9.59
C LEU A 2 12.44 25.11 -8.22
N GLU A 3 13.25 25.52 -7.26
CA GLU A 3 13.20 24.98 -5.88
C GLU A 3 11.88 25.29 -5.19
N SER A 4 11.36 26.52 -5.37
CA SER A 4 10.08 26.92 -4.79
C SER A 4 8.91 26.13 -5.37
N VAL A 5 8.93 25.87 -6.69
CA VAL A 5 7.93 25.05 -7.38
C VAL A 5 8.02 23.60 -6.90
N ASN A 6 9.23 23.06 -6.80
CA ASN A 6 9.46 21.69 -6.33
C ASN A 6 8.95 21.51 -4.89
N LYS A 7 9.26 22.45 -4.01
CA LYS A 7 8.77 22.43 -2.62
C LYS A 7 7.26 22.48 -2.56
N LEU A 8 6.62 23.38 -3.33
CA LEU A 8 5.17 23.48 -3.38
C LEU A 8 4.50 22.17 -3.86
N LEU A 9 5.09 21.52 -4.87
CA LEU A 9 4.57 20.25 -5.39
C LEU A 9 4.65 19.14 -4.34
N TRP A 10 5.76 19.05 -3.61
CA TRP A 10 5.92 18.06 -2.54
C TRP A 10 4.99 18.30 -1.36
N ASP A 11 4.83 19.56 -0.96
CA ASP A 11 3.89 19.93 0.12
C ASP A 11 2.45 19.58 -0.30
N LEU A 12 2.04 19.95 -1.52
CA LEU A 12 0.71 19.65 -2.05
C LEU A 12 0.46 18.13 -2.13
N ALA A 13 1.44 17.37 -2.66
CA ALA A 13 1.34 15.91 -2.75
C ALA A 13 1.20 15.26 -1.36
N SER A 14 1.96 15.74 -0.37
CA SER A 14 1.88 15.25 1.01
C SER A 14 0.50 15.50 1.62
N PHE A 15 -0.05 16.70 1.46
CA PHE A 15 -1.40 17.01 1.93
C PHE A 15 -2.48 16.17 1.23
N MET A 16 -2.36 15.96 -0.07
CA MET A 16 -3.30 15.10 -0.82
C MET A 16 -3.26 13.65 -0.33
N ILE A 17 -2.07 13.09 -0.11
CA ILE A 17 -1.91 11.70 0.37
C ILE A 17 -2.55 11.54 1.75
N ILE A 18 -2.26 12.46 2.67
CA ILE A 18 -2.83 12.42 4.03
C ILE A 18 -4.34 12.62 4.00
N GLY A 19 -4.83 13.59 3.24
CA GLY A 19 -6.26 13.88 3.10
C GLY A 19 -7.05 12.71 2.50
N CYS A 20 -6.55 12.14 1.40
CA CYS A 20 -7.16 10.95 0.80
C CYS A 20 -7.09 9.74 1.74
N GLY A 21 -5.97 9.54 2.45
CA GLY A 21 -5.83 8.46 3.43
C GLY A 21 -6.88 8.56 4.53
N PHE A 22 -7.11 9.75 5.04
CA PHE A 22 -8.13 9.99 6.07
C PHE A 22 -9.56 9.79 5.53
N LEU A 23 -9.86 10.33 4.35
CA LEU A 23 -11.14 10.14 3.67
C LEU A 23 -11.45 8.66 3.42
N PHE A 24 -10.51 7.92 2.85
CA PHE A 24 -10.71 6.49 2.59
C PHE A 24 -10.81 5.68 3.88
N THR A 25 -10.07 6.03 4.92
CA THR A 25 -10.17 5.36 6.23
C THR A 25 -11.57 5.50 6.82
N THR A 26 -12.17 6.68 6.72
CA THR A 26 -13.54 6.93 7.19
C THR A 26 -14.59 6.25 6.32
N LEU A 27 -14.44 6.32 4.99
CA LEU A 27 -15.36 5.70 4.03
C LEU A 27 -15.42 4.18 4.14
N PHE A 28 -14.28 3.51 4.27
CA PHE A 28 -14.19 2.06 4.32
C PHE A 28 -14.28 1.48 5.74
N ARG A 29 -14.55 2.28 6.77
CA ARG A 29 -14.66 1.86 8.17
C ARG A 29 -13.43 1.14 8.70
N GLY A 30 -12.24 1.55 8.27
CA GLY A 30 -10.97 1.05 8.78
C GLY A 30 -10.71 -0.44 8.57
N PRO A 31 -10.69 -0.98 7.33
CA PRO A 31 -10.39 -2.40 7.07
C PRO A 31 -9.01 -2.80 7.58
N GLN A 32 -8.09 -1.85 7.75
CA GLN A 32 -6.77 -2.07 8.31
C GLN A 32 -6.80 -2.61 9.75
N PHE A 33 -7.88 -2.46 10.50
CA PHE A 33 -8.00 -3.01 11.85
C PHE A 33 -8.52 -4.46 11.89
N GLN A 34 -8.87 -5.04 10.76
CA GLN A 34 -9.37 -6.41 10.68
C GLN A 34 -8.25 -7.46 10.50
N PHE A 35 -7.17 -7.33 11.26
CA PHE A 35 -5.99 -8.22 11.17
C PHE A 35 -6.33 -9.70 11.30
N LYS A 36 -7.26 -10.07 12.18
CA LYS A 36 -7.67 -11.48 12.38
C LYS A 36 -8.23 -12.09 11.08
N ARG A 37 -9.08 -11.36 10.37
CA ARG A 37 -9.68 -11.83 9.11
C ARG A 37 -8.64 -11.92 7.99
N MET A 38 -7.74 -10.95 7.93
CA MET A 38 -6.64 -10.95 6.96
C MET A 38 -5.71 -12.14 7.17
N PHE A 39 -5.31 -12.41 8.42
CA PHE A 39 -4.45 -13.53 8.76
C PHE A 39 -5.12 -14.88 8.46
N GLN A 40 -6.38 -15.04 8.81
CA GLN A 40 -7.16 -16.25 8.49
C GLN A 40 -7.29 -16.46 6.97
N ALA A 41 -7.45 -15.40 6.20
CA ALA A 41 -7.54 -15.48 4.74
C ALA A 41 -6.22 -15.92 4.09
N LEU A 42 -5.07 -15.52 4.64
CA LEU A 42 -3.75 -15.92 4.15
C LEU A 42 -3.48 -17.42 4.33
N PHE A 43 -3.92 -17.99 5.45
CA PHE A 43 -3.70 -19.41 5.77
C PHE A 43 -4.84 -20.32 5.30
N LYS A 44 -5.93 -19.75 4.77
CA LYS A 44 -7.02 -20.54 4.21
C LYS A 44 -6.53 -21.21 2.92
N LYS A 45 -6.49 -22.54 2.94
CA LYS A 45 -6.11 -23.34 1.79
C LYS A 45 -7.16 -23.14 0.67
N ASN A 46 -6.79 -22.45 -0.39
CA ASN A 46 -7.64 -22.34 -1.56
C ASN A 46 -7.68 -23.67 -2.28
N SER A 47 -8.86 -24.26 -2.39
CA SER A 47 -9.11 -25.50 -3.13
C SER A 47 -9.41 -25.24 -4.62
N GLY A 48 -9.07 -24.09 -5.15
CA GLY A 48 -9.33 -23.69 -6.54
C GLY A 48 -8.06 -23.59 -7.40
N GLU A 49 -8.23 -23.71 -8.70
CA GLU A 49 -7.20 -23.44 -9.70
C GLU A 49 -6.80 -21.98 -9.66
N GLY A 50 -5.66 -21.68 -9.06
CA GLY A 50 -5.14 -20.31 -8.95
C GLY A 50 -3.93 -20.20 -8.02
N ILE A 51 -3.30 -19.03 -8.04
CA ILE A 51 -2.18 -18.71 -7.15
C ILE A 51 -2.69 -18.67 -5.72
N SER A 52 -2.01 -19.35 -4.79
CA SER A 52 -2.39 -19.32 -3.37
C SER A 52 -2.32 -17.89 -2.80
N ALA A 53 -3.10 -17.61 -1.76
CA ALA A 53 -3.09 -16.30 -1.08
C ALA A 53 -1.68 -15.94 -0.59
N MET A 54 -0.91 -16.91 -0.13
CA MET A 54 0.49 -16.74 0.26
C MET A 54 1.39 -16.41 -0.95
N GLY A 55 1.20 -17.07 -2.08
CA GLY A 55 1.92 -16.78 -3.32
C GLY A 55 1.66 -15.36 -3.83
N THR A 56 0.41 -14.92 -3.78
CA THR A 56 0.03 -13.54 -4.12
C THR A 56 0.68 -12.54 -3.16
N LEU A 57 0.70 -12.82 -1.86
CA LEU A 57 1.37 -11.98 -0.87
C LEU A 57 2.86 -11.83 -1.18
N MET A 58 3.55 -12.95 -1.45
CA MET A 58 4.99 -12.92 -1.77
C MET A 58 5.27 -12.12 -3.05
N MET A 59 4.42 -12.25 -4.07
CA MET A 59 4.54 -11.48 -5.31
C MET A 59 4.37 -9.98 -5.07
N VAL A 60 3.37 -9.58 -4.28
CA VAL A 60 3.14 -8.17 -3.93
C VAL A 60 4.29 -7.61 -3.10
N LEU A 61 4.80 -8.37 -2.12
CA LEU A 61 5.95 -7.97 -1.32
C LEU A 61 7.20 -7.80 -2.19
N ALA A 62 7.50 -8.75 -3.08
CA ALA A 62 8.63 -8.66 -3.98
C ALA A 62 8.57 -7.41 -4.87
N GLY A 63 7.39 -7.02 -5.35
CA GLY A 63 7.21 -5.83 -6.14
C GLY A 63 7.35 -4.52 -5.35
N ARG A 64 7.12 -4.54 -4.04
CA ARG A 64 7.20 -3.35 -3.17
C ARG A 64 8.53 -3.17 -2.47
N ILE A 65 9.26 -4.25 -2.24
CA ILE A 65 10.61 -4.21 -1.64
C ILE A 65 11.63 -3.93 -2.75
N GLY A 66 11.92 -2.67 -2.98
CA GLY A 66 12.94 -2.23 -3.93
C GLY A 66 14.13 -1.58 -3.22
N VAL A 67 15.28 -1.54 -3.90
CA VAL A 67 16.50 -0.87 -3.40
C VAL A 67 16.23 0.59 -3.04
N GLY A 68 15.39 1.29 -3.82
CA GLY A 68 15.01 2.67 -3.56
C GLY A 68 14.25 2.85 -2.24
N SER A 69 13.38 1.91 -1.88
CA SER A 69 12.65 1.95 -0.61
C SER A 69 13.60 1.78 0.58
N LEU A 70 14.55 0.84 0.50
CA LEU A 70 15.54 0.61 1.56
C LEU A 70 16.47 1.80 1.74
N ALA A 71 17.01 2.34 0.63
CA ALA A 71 17.87 3.52 0.67
C ALA A 71 17.11 4.75 1.18
N GLY A 72 15.85 4.95 0.76
CA GLY A 72 14.99 6.04 1.20
C GLY A 72 14.73 6.02 2.70
N VAL A 73 14.44 4.85 3.26
CA VAL A 73 14.26 4.68 4.73
C VAL A 73 15.55 4.98 5.47
N ALA A 74 16.70 4.48 5.00
CA ALA A 74 18.00 4.73 5.63
C ALA A 74 18.33 6.23 5.64
N LEU A 75 18.15 6.93 4.51
CA LEU A 75 18.36 8.37 4.41
C LEU A 75 17.39 9.16 5.29
N ALA A 76 16.13 8.77 5.33
CA ALA A 76 15.14 9.44 6.17
C ALA A 76 15.47 9.34 7.66
N ILE A 77 15.97 8.18 8.12
CA ILE A 77 16.43 8.01 9.50
C ILE A 77 17.71 8.81 9.76
N TYR A 78 18.64 8.83 8.79
CA TYR A 78 19.89 9.56 8.92
C TYR A 78 19.66 11.08 9.08
N TYR A 79 18.77 11.66 8.28
CA TYR A 79 18.49 13.11 8.33
C TYR A 79 17.42 13.49 9.37
N GLY A 80 16.42 12.65 9.59
CA GLY A 80 15.28 12.95 10.46
C GLY A 80 15.38 12.37 11.88
N GLY A 81 16.39 11.54 12.14
CA GLY A 81 16.61 10.90 13.44
C GLY A 81 15.55 9.83 13.77
N PRO A 82 15.58 9.28 15.01
CA PRO A 82 14.74 8.16 15.40
C PRO A 82 13.23 8.46 15.40
N GLY A 83 12.83 9.73 15.54
CA GLY A 83 11.42 10.15 15.46
C GLY A 83 10.79 9.91 14.09
N THR A 84 11.59 9.82 13.04
CA THR A 84 11.12 9.55 11.68
C THR A 84 10.43 8.20 11.58
N ILE A 85 10.86 7.20 12.34
CA ILE A 85 10.27 5.85 12.34
C ILE A 85 8.81 5.91 12.78
N PHE A 86 8.50 6.69 13.81
CA PHE A 86 7.12 6.88 14.28
C PHE A 86 6.24 7.47 13.17
N TRP A 87 6.71 8.52 12.50
CA TRP A 87 5.98 9.14 11.39
C TRP A 87 5.81 8.20 10.19
N MET A 88 6.83 7.39 9.88
CA MET A 88 6.72 6.37 8.84
C MET A 88 5.62 5.35 9.15
N TRP A 89 5.50 4.91 10.39
CA TRP A 89 4.43 3.99 10.80
C TRP A 89 3.05 4.62 10.66
N MET A 90 2.89 5.87 11.10
CA MET A 90 1.63 6.59 10.97
C MET A 90 1.20 6.73 9.51
N ILE A 91 2.12 7.15 8.65
CA ILE A 91 1.84 7.31 7.22
C ILE A 91 1.55 5.96 6.58
N THR A 92 2.27 4.90 6.94
CA THR A 92 2.03 3.55 6.42
C THR A 92 0.62 3.06 6.75
N LEU A 93 0.12 3.32 7.95
CA LEU A 93 -1.26 2.99 8.33
C LEU A 93 -2.28 3.74 7.46
N LEU A 94 -2.04 5.02 7.19
CA LEU A 94 -2.91 5.81 6.31
C LEU A 94 -2.84 5.32 4.85
N CYS A 95 -1.64 4.98 4.38
CA CYS A 95 -1.43 4.48 3.02
C CYS A 95 -1.92 3.05 2.81
N ALA A 96 -2.08 2.25 3.85
CA ALA A 96 -2.61 0.88 3.75
C ALA A 96 -4.01 0.85 3.12
N ILE A 97 -4.82 1.86 3.36
CA ILE A 97 -6.16 1.97 2.79
C ILE A 97 -6.12 2.22 1.28
N HIS A 98 -5.13 2.98 0.78
CA HIS A 98 -4.96 3.19 -0.66
C HIS A 98 -4.66 1.87 -1.37
N THR A 99 -3.77 1.07 -0.80
CA THR A 99 -3.46 -0.28 -1.32
C THR A 99 -4.69 -1.18 -1.34
N PHE A 100 -5.54 -1.10 -0.31
CA PHE A 100 -6.80 -1.82 -0.29
C PHE A 100 -7.74 -1.36 -1.41
N ALA A 101 -7.91 -0.05 -1.60
CA ALA A 101 -8.72 0.52 -2.67
C ALA A 101 -8.21 0.11 -4.06
N GLU A 102 -6.89 0.17 -4.30
CA GLU A 102 -6.26 -0.30 -5.53
C GLU A 102 -6.56 -1.77 -5.81
N THR A 103 -6.43 -2.62 -4.79
CA THR A 103 -6.67 -4.06 -4.92
C THR A 103 -8.14 -4.35 -5.23
N VAL A 104 -9.07 -3.66 -4.58
CA VAL A 104 -10.50 -3.80 -4.83
C VAL A 104 -10.85 -3.36 -6.25
N LEU A 105 -10.36 -2.19 -6.68
CA LEU A 105 -10.56 -1.70 -8.04
C LEU A 105 -9.97 -2.65 -9.08
N GLY A 106 -8.74 -3.11 -8.87
CA GLY A 106 -8.09 -4.08 -9.76
C GLY A 106 -8.88 -5.38 -9.90
N ASN A 107 -9.53 -5.85 -8.83
CA ASN A 107 -10.39 -7.04 -8.89
C ASN A 107 -11.73 -6.79 -9.59
N ILE A 108 -12.31 -5.60 -9.43
CA ILE A 108 -13.59 -5.23 -10.07
C ILE A 108 -13.40 -5.09 -11.58
N TYR A 109 -12.32 -4.42 -12.01
CA TYR A 109 -12.02 -4.17 -13.41
C TYR A 109 -11.17 -5.26 -14.07
N LYS A 110 -10.89 -6.35 -13.37
CA LYS A 110 -10.18 -7.49 -13.94
C LYS A 110 -11.05 -8.12 -15.02
N GLU A 111 -10.75 -7.85 -16.28
CA GLU A 111 -11.37 -8.53 -17.41
C GLU A 111 -11.04 -10.02 -17.35
N LYS A 112 -12.08 -10.85 -17.47
CA LYS A 112 -11.97 -12.31 -17.51
C LYS A 112 -11.55 -12.78 -18.91
N ASP A 113 -10.53 -12.18 -19.48
CA ASP A 113 -10.08 -12.46 -20.83
C ASP A 113 -9.20 -13.72 -20.97
N PHE A 114 -8.91 -14.38 -19.85
CA PHE A 114 -8.11 -15.61 -19.83
C PHE A 114 -8.88 -16.88 -20.28
N LYS A 115 -10.13 -16.76 -20.73
CA LYS A 115 -10.91 -17.91 -21.19
C LYS A 115 -10.69 -18.28 -22.66
N LYS A 116 -9.78 -17.63 -23.38
CA LYS A 116 -9.56 -17.85 -24.82
C LYS A 116 -8.17 -18.37 -25.21
N VAL A 117 -7.34 -18.79 -24.29
CA VAL A 117 -5.97 -19.23 -24.63
C VAL A 117 -5.72 -20.73 -24.42
N TYR A 118 -6.73 -21.50 -24.04
CA TYR A 118 -6.66 -22.97 -24.07
C TYR A 118 -7.97 -23.57 -24.55
#